data_bac72daff8796be07c84d4d396e66e17
#
_entry.id   bac72daff8796be07c84d4d396e66e17
#
_cell.length_a   1.000
_cell.length_b   1.000
_cell.length_c   1.000
_cell.angle_alpha   90.00
_cell.angle_beta   90.00
_cell.angle_gamma   90.00
#
_symmetry.space_group_name_H-M   'P 1'
#
loop_
_entity.id
_entity.type
_entity.pdbx_description
1 polymer ?
#
loop_
_entity_poly.entity_id
_entity_poly.type
_entity_poly.pdbx_seq_one_letter_code
_entity_poly.pdbx_strand_id
1 'polypeptide(L)'
;RLENELFMVLCSLSPEILRTFTFCTMSYDVRRYGDSLFQYQIFSETERNKLSRYYSQSQICQEPRSIKKYPYWIQCYMQSLLQDKLEPLYGFMQQYGTDNVTLECFSPFARLYFALIGEAEISLGEYINSMDILFPSNQSNLQKTVELILDDQFIPKTFTNQEYQILEIIEMKSLILRKSHQKTLGNRIIHNTPEKIYPYLKRYIAGELPPRICDYLEDMIQSISPNVLREVSNMDRNICFVLIRKNPELLLCPDIWRQTKDFQQE
;
A
#
# COMPACT_ATOMS: atom_id res chain seq x y z
N ARG A 1 4.09 24.76 -28.34
CA ARG A 1 3.10 23.91 -27.63
C ARG A 1 3.81 22.78 -26.91
N LEU A 2 4.59 21.92 -27.61
CA LEU A 2 5.29 20.77 -27.03
C LEU A 2 6.33 21.18 -25.99
N GLU A 3 6.99 22.33 -26.15
CA GLU A 3 7.92 22.86 -25.15
C GLU A 3 7.21 23.20 -23.84
N ASN A 4 6.00 23.76 -23.89
CA ASN A 4 5.20 24.01 -22.70
C ASN A 4 4.77 22.70 -22.02
N GLU A 5 4.45 21.67 -22.80
CA GLU A 5 4.11 20.35 -22.26
C GLU A 5 5.33 19.72 -21.56
N LEU A 6 6.52 19.79 -22.19
CA LEU A 6 7.76 19.35 -21.55
C LEU A 6 8.05 20.15 -20.27
N PHE A 7 7.87 21.46 -20.31
CA PHE A 7 8.06 22.31 -19.13
C PHE A 7 7.12 21.90 -17.99
N MET A 8 5.84 21.63 -18.30
CA MET A 8 4.88 21.12 -17.31
C MET A 8 5.31 19.77 -16.73
N VAL A 9 5.83 18.86 -17.56
CA VAL A 9 6.39 17.58 -17.08
C VAL A 9 7.56 17.84 -16.14
N LEU A 10 8.50 18.71 -16.51
CA LEU A 10 9.64 19.04 -15.66
C LEU A 10 9.23 19.66 -14.33
N CYS A 11 8.26 20.59 -14.35
CA CYS A 11 7.72 21.19 -13.13
C CYS A 11 6.95 20.19 -12.26
N SER A 12 6.49 19.09 -12.83
CA SER A 12 5.73 18.05 -12.12
C SER A 12 6.59 16.98 -11.46
N LEU A 13 7.89 16.98 -11.70
CA LEU A 13 8.81 15.96 -11.15
C LEU A 13 9.55 16.51 -9.92
N SER A 14 9.78 15.63 -8.94
CA SER A 14 10.62 16.00 -7.80
C SER A 14 12.05 16.31 -8.19
N PRO A 15 12.80 17.12 -7.42
CA PRO A 15 14.20 17.43 -7.72
C PRO A 15 15.09 16.20 -7.88
N GLU A 16 14.81 15.12 -7.14
CA GLU A 16 15.55 13.85 -7.20
C GLU A 16 15.34 13.16 -8.54
N ILE A 17 14.10 13.11 -9.02
CA ILE A 17 13.75 12.53 -10.31
C ILE A 17 14.33 13.39 -11.46
N LEU A 18 14.27 14.71 -11.33
CA LEU A 18 14.80 15.63 -12.34
C LEU A 18 16.30 15.42 -12.61
N ARG A 19 17.07 15.03 -11.60
CA ARG A 19 18.52 14.75 -11.75
C ARG A 19 18.81 13.56 -12.66
N THR A 20 17.89 12.62 -12.74
CA THR A 20 18.03 11.40 -13.55
C THR A 20 17.14 11.40 -14.78
N PHE A 21 16.24 12.40 -14.91
CA PHE A 21 15.29 12.47 -16.00
C PHE A 21 16.01 12.89 -17.30
N THR A 22 15.88 12.04 -18.31
CA THR A 22 16.50 12.26 -19.61
C THR A 22 15.45 12.60 -20.66
N PHE A 23 15.67 13.67 -21.40
CA PHE A 23 14.76 14.07 -22.47
C PHE A 23 15.52 14.55 -23.72
N CYS A 24 14.86 14.47 -24.83
CA CYS A 24 15.35 14.94 -26.11
C CYS A 24 14.23 15.65 -26.88
N THR A 25 14.51 16.86 -27.37
CA THR A 25 13.55 17.62 -28.15
C THR A 25 13.99 17.64 -29.63
N MET A 26 12.98 17.76 -30.52
CA MET A 26 13.22 17.93 -31.97
C MET A 26 14.05 16.79 -32.60
N SER A 27 13.78 15.56 -32.23
CA SER A 27 14.49 14.40 -32.76
C SER A 27 13.88 13.92 -34.08
N TYR A 28 14.73 13.61 -35.05
CA TYR A 28 14.33 12.96 -36.31
C TYR A 28 14.47 11.43 -36.27
N ASP A 29 15.09 10.92 -35.20
CA ASP A 29 15.26 9.49 -34.98
C ASP A 29 15.28 9.22 -33.49
N VAL A 30 15.06 7.94 -33.11
CA VAL A 30 15.10 7.50 -31.72
C VAL A 30 16.50 7.70 -31.17
N ARG A 31 16.63 8.55 -30.17
CA ARG A 31 17.87 8.87 -29.50
C ARG A 31 18.09 8.01 -28.26
N ARG A 32 19.35 7.75 -27.98
CA ARG A 32 19.81 7.03 -26.81
C ARG A 32 20.81 7.87 -26.02
N TYR A 33 20.81 7.66 -24.72
CA TYR A 33 21.85 8.13 -23.81
C TYR A 33 22.60 6.88 -23.29
N GLY A 34 23.80 6.64 -23.77
CA GLY A 34 24.47 5.35 -23.60
C GLY A 34 23.66 4.23 -24.26
N ASP A 35 23.38 3.15 -23.50
CA ASP A 35 22.60 2.01 -23.99
C ASP A 35 21.09 2.18 -23.78
N SER A 36 20.66 3.22 -23.04
CA SER A 36 19.27 3.47 -22.69
C SER A 36 18.59 4.48 -23.61
N LEU A 37 17.29 4.32 -23.84
CA LEU A 37 16.47 5.31 -24.50
C LEU A 37 16.24 6.51 -23.58
N PHE A 38 16.11 7.72 -24.17
CA PHE A 38 15.63 8.87 -23.40
C PHE A 38 14.22 8.59 -22.88
N GLN A 39 13.94 8.96 -21.62
CA GLN A 39 12.65 8.75 -20.97
C GLN A 39 11.53 9.57 -21.61
N TYR A 40 11.87 10.72 -22.19
CA TYR A 40 10.93 11.56 -22.91
C TYR A 40 11.58 12.09 -24.21
N GLN A 41 10.91 11.88 -25.32
CA GLN A 41 11.40 12.36 -26.62
C GLN A 41 10.29 13.03 -27.41
N ILE A 42 10.58 14.18 -28.00
CA ILE A 42 9.67 14.91 -28.89
C ILE A 42 10.15 14.72 -30.32
N PHE A 43 9.25 14.23 -31.17
CA PHE A 43 9.50 13.95 -32.56
C PHE A 43 8.65 14.78 -33.47
N SER A 44 9.10 14.97 -34.73
CA SER A 44 8.21 15.44 -35.79
C SER A 44 7.12 14.41 -36.09
N GLU A 45 5.94 14.87 -36.42
CA GLU A 45 4.81 13.98 -36.81
C GLU A 45 5.14 13.09 -38.00
N THR A 46 6.02 13.55 -38.87
CA THR A 46 6.51 12.77 -40.03
C THR A 46 7.22 11.48 -39.66
N GLU A 47 7.79 11.40 -38.46
CA GLU A 47 8.56 10.25 -37.97
C GLU A 47 7.73 9.17 -37.31
N ARG A 48 6.41 9.32 -37.28
CA ARG A 48 5.47 8.43 -36.59
C ARG A 48 5.64 6.94 -36.95
N ASN A 49 5.83 6.67 -38.23
CA ASN A 49 5.97 5.29 -38.72
C ASN A 49 7.27 4.63 -38.27
N LYS A 50 8.33 5.40 -38.05
CA LYS A 50 9.58 4.89 -37.45
C LYS A 50 9.41 4.61 -35.96
N LEU A 51 8.71 5.51 -35.26
CA LEU A 51 8.49 5.36 -33.81
C LEU A 51 7.72 4.10 -33.46
N SER A 52 6.75 3.68 -34.27
CA SER A 52 5.99 2.45 -34.06
C SER A 52 6.82 1.17 -34.03
N ARG A 53 8.06 1.20 -34.50
CA ARG A 53 9.01 0.09 -34.43
C ARG A 53 9.69 -0.03 -33.08
N TYR A 54 9.77 1.06 -32.32
CA TYR A 54 10.50 1.14 -31.05
C TYR A 54 9.56 1.28 -29.83
N TYR A 55 8.38 1.87 -30.06
CA TYR A 55 7.41 2.16 -29.00
C TYR A 55 6.05 1.58 -29.33
N SER A 56 5.37 1.06 -28.32
CA SER A 56 3.97 0.69 -28.43
C SER A 56 3.10 1.95 -28.66
N GLN A 57 1.92 1.78 -29.24
CA GLN A 57 1.01 2.91 -29.45
C GLN A 57 0.61 3.63 -28.14
N SER A 58 0.63 2.91 -27.00
CA SER A 58 0.35 3.48 -25.69
C SER A 58 1.45 4.42 -25.18
N GLN A 59 2.67 4.28 -25.71
CA GLN A 59 3.82 5.15 -25.36
C GLN A 59 3.92 6.37 -26.26
N ILE A 60 3.20 6.42 -27.39
CA ILE A 60 3.21 7.54 -28.32
C ILE A 60 2.02 8.45 -27.98
N CYS A 61 2.30 9.58 -27.32
CA CYS A 61 1.31 10.60 -27.04
C CYS A 61 1.05 11.47 -28.26
N GLN A 62 -0.17 11.47 -28.80
CA GLN A 62 -0.55 12.24 -29.98
C GLN A 62 -1.50 13.39 -29.64
N GLU A 63 -2.45 13.14 -28.76
CA GLU A 63 -3.43 14.11 -28.33
C GLU A 63 -3.66 13.99 -26.81
N PRO A 64 -3.88 15.12 -26.12
CA PRO A 64 -4.21 15.09 -24.71
C PRO A 64 -5.55 14.34 -24.52
N ARG A 65 -5.52 13.23 -23.80
CA ARG A 65 -6.74 12.55 -23.39
C ARG A 65 -7.45 13.38 -22.34
N SER A 66 -8.80 13.31 -22.32
CA SER A 66 -9.55 13.90 -21.22
C SER A 66 -9.03 13.39 -19.88
N ILE A 67 -8.78 14.29 -18.92
CA ILE A 67 -8.27 13.96 -17.59
C ILE A 67 -9.13 12.90 -16.88
N LYS A 68 -10.44 12.88 -17.13
CA LYS A 68 -11.39 11.91 -16.57
C LYS A 68 -11.16 10.46 -17.03
N LYS A 69 -10.33 10.23 -18.06
CA LYS A 69 -9.95 8.90 -18.53
C LYS A 69 -8.74 8.31 -17.81
N TYR A 70 -8.11 9.10 -16.95
CA TYR A 70 -6.97 8.63 -16.16
C TYR A 70 -7.44 8.07 -14.81
N PRO A 71 -6.66 7.17 -14.17
CA PRO A 71 -6.90 6.75 -12.80
C PRO A 71 -7.07 7.95 -11.87
N TYR A 72 -7.90 7.79 -10.83
CA TYR A 72 -8.28 8.91 -9.96
C TYR A 72 -7.09 9.59 -9.29
N TRP A 73 -6.08 8.83 -8.87
CA TRP A 73 -4.86 9.41 -8.30
C TRP A 73 -4.11 10.35 -9.26
N ILE A 74 -4.13 10.05 -10.57
CA ILE A 74 -3.56 10.96 -11.59
C ILE A 74 -4.37 12.25 -11.67
N GLN A 75 -5.69 12.16 -11.54
CA GLN A 75 -6.55 13.34 -11.52
C GLN A 75 -6.23 14.23 -10.31
N CYS A 76 -6.08 13.63 -9.11
CA CYS A 76 -5.68 14.34 -7.90
C CYS A 76 -4.29 14.97 -8.06
N TYR A 77 -3.32 14.23 -8.62
CA TYR A 77 -1.99 14.74 -8.91
C TYR A 77 -2.03 15.96 -9.85
N MET A 78 -2.76 15.86 -10.95
CA MET A 78 -2.91 16.98 -11.90
C MET A 78 -3.58 18.20 -11.27
N GLN A 79 -4.57 18.00 -10.39
CA GLN A 79 -5.20 19.10 -9.66
C GLN A 79 -4.20 19.76 -8.69
N SER A 80 -3.44 18.98 -7.96
CA SER A 80 -2.40 19.48 -7.05
C SER A 80 -1.30 20.25 -7.81
N LEU A 81 -0.90 19.75 -8.98
CA LEU A 81 0.04 20.45 -9.87
C LEU A 81 -0.50 21.81 -10.31
N LEU A 82 -1.75 21.88 -10.77
CA LEU A 82 -2.38 23.13 -11.21
C LEU A 82 -2.57 24.14 -10.08
N GLN A 83 -2.65 23.66 -8.83
CA GLN A 83 -2.78 24.48 -7.62
C GLN A 83 -1.43 24.81 -6.95
N ASP A 84 -0.33 24.37 -7.53
CA ASP A 84 1.03 24.50 -6.92
C ASP A 84 1.12 23.86 -5.51
N LYS A 85 0.53 22.66 -5.36
CA LYS A 85 0.43 21.93 -4.07
C LYS A 85 1.14 20.58 -4.09
N LEU A 86 2.25 20.45 -4.83
CA LEU A 86 3.01 19.19 -4.90
C LEU A 86 4.08 19.04 -3.81
N GLU A 87 4.41 20.12 -3.10
CA GLU A 87 5.47 20.11 -2.09
C GLU A 87 5.24 19.06 -0.98
N PRO A 88 4.01 18.84 -0.46
CA PRO A 88 3.76 17.77 0.50
C PRO A 88 4.02 16.35 -0.06
N LEU A 89 3.70 16.11 -1.33
CA LEU A 89 4.03 14.85 -2.00
C LEU A 89 5.55 14.65 -2.08
N TYR A 90 6.29 15.69 -2.44
CA TYR A 90 7.75 15.62 -2.49
C TYR A 90 8.36 15.41 -1.11
N GLY A 91 7.85 16.09 -0.07
CA GLY A 91 8.22 15.84 1.32
C GLY A 91 7.97 14.39 1.75
N PHE A 92 6.84 13.82 1.36
CA PHE A 92 6.53 12.41 1.59
C PHE A 92 7.53 11.49 0.87
N MET A 93 7.86 11.78 -0.39
CA MET A 93 8.84 11.00 -1.14
C MET A 93 10.25 11.07 -0.50
N GLN A 94 10.67 12.24 -0.01
CA GLN A 94 11.94 12.41 0.70
C GLN A 94 11.96 11.66 2.04
N GLN A 95 10.87 11.71 2.79
CA GLN A 95 10.77 11.07 4.10
C GLN A 95 10.78 9.53 4.01
N TYR A 96 10.11 8.97 3.02
CA TYR A 96 9.91 7.51 2.88
C TYR A 96 10.65 6.91 1.69
N GLY A 97 11.15 7.73 0.78
CA GLY A 97 11.94 7.29 -0.36
C GLY A 97 13.33 6.81 0.06
N THR A 98 13.94 6.07 -0.83
CA THR A 98 15.37 5.75 -0.76
C THR A 98 16.14 6.85 -1.48
N ASP A 99 17.45 6.97 -1.25
CA ASP A 99 18.34 7.92 -1.92
C ASP A 99 18.32 7.83 -3.46
N ASN A 100 17.69 6.77 -4.01
CA ASN A 100 17.56 6.48 -5.43
C ASN A 100 16.10 6.56 -5.90
N VAL A 101 15.41 7.66 -5.66
CA VAL A 101 14.06 7.88 -6.22
C VAL A 101 14.19 8.05 -7.74
N THR A 102 13.66 7.07 -8.48
CA THR A 102 13.62 7.07 -9.94
C THR A 102 12.23 7.41 -10.46
N LEU A 103 12.11 7.69 -11.76
CA LEU A 103 10.81 7.89 -12.40
C LEU A 103 9.87 6.68 -12.24
N GLU A 104 10.42 5.48 -12.16
CA GLU A 104 9.66 4.24 -11.95
C GLU A 104 8.99 4.20 -10.56
N CYS A 105 9.64 4.78 -9.55
CA CYS A 105 9.10 4.90 -8.21
C CYS A 105 8.04 5.99 -8.06
N PHE A 106 8.00 6.97 -8.97
CA PHE A 106 7.12 8.13 -8.86
C PHE A 106 5.64 7.75 -8.78
N SER A 107 5.17 6.92 -9.73
CA SER A 107 3.76 6.49 -9.76
C SER A 107 3.33 5.75 -8.50
N PRO A 108 4.05 4.73 -8.00
CA PRO A 108 3.76 4.10 -6.73
C PRO A 108 3.72 5.07 -5.55
N PHE A 109 4.69 6.00 -5.44
CA PHE A 109 4.71 7.00 -4.37
C PHE A 109 3.50 7.95 -4.43
N ALA A 110 3.21 8.50 -5.60
CA ALA A 110 2.08 9.41 -5.78
C ALA A 110 0.75 8.72 -5.45
N ARG A 111 0.55 7.49 -5.92
CA ARG A 111 -0.65 6.69 -5.59
C ARG A 111 -0.77 6.47 -4.09
N LEU A 112 0.32 6.08 -3.44
CA LEU A 112 0.35 5.84 -2.00
C LEU A 112 0.06 7.12 -1.22
N TYR A 113 0.69 8.24 -1.58
CA TYR A 113 0.46 9.53 -0.95
C TYR A 113 -1.01 9.96 -1.02
N PHE A 114 -1.60 9.98 -2.22
CA PHE A 114 -3.00 10.39 -2.39
C PHE A 114 -3.99 9.43 -1.71
N ALA A 115 -3.66 8.15 -1.59
CA ALA A 115 -4.43 7.21 -0.80
C ALA A 115 -4.35 7.49 0.71
N LEU A 116 -3.15 7.80 1.22
CA LEU A 116 -2.93 8.10 2.64
C LEU A 116 -3.65 9.37 3.10
N ILE A 117 -3.68 10.41 2.26
CA ILE A 117 -4.43 11.63 2.58
C ILE A 117 -5.94 11.52 2.27
N GLY A 118 -6.41 10.36 1.80
CA GLY A 118 -7.82 10.09 1.54
C GLY A 118 -8.38 10.70 0.26
N GLU A 119 -7.53 11.21 -0.62
CA GLU A 119 -7.93 11.80 -1.90
C GLU A 119 -7.99 10.76 -3.05
N ALA A 120 -7.49 9.55 -2.86
CA ALA A 120 -7.55 8.49 -3.87
C ALA A 120 -7.76 7.13 -3.23
N GLU A 121 -8.43 6.24 -3.95
CA GLU A 121 -8.59 4.85 -3.55
C GLU A 121 -7.43 4.00 -4.07
N ILE A 122 -6.95 3.10 -3.24
CA ILE A 122 -5.96 2.09 -3.58
C ILE A 122 -6.41 0.76 -2.97
N SER A 123 -6.37 -0.31 -3.76
CA SER A 123 -6.56 -1.65 -3.19
C SER A 123 -5.31 -2.07 -2.41
N LEU A 124 -5.47 -2.97 -1.44
CA LEU A 124 -4.32 -3.45 -0.68
C LEU A 124 -3.31 -4.20 -1.57
N GLY A 125 -3.78 -4.93 -2.60
CA GLY A 125 -2.89 -5.56 -3.58
C GLY A 125 -2.03 -4.53 -4.33
N GLU A 126 -2.62 -3.40 -4.74
CA GLU A 126 -1.87 -2.28 -5.35
C GLU A 126 -0.93 -1.62 -4.35
N TYR A 127 -1.34 -1.52 -3.09
CA TYR A 127 -0.48 -1.03 -2.00
C TYR A 127 0.75 -1.94 -1.81
N ILE A 128 0.54 -3.27 -1.69
CA ILE A 128 1.63 -4.25 -1.54
C ILE A 128 2.60 -4.16 -2.74
N ASN A 129 2.06 -4.13 -3.96
CA ASN A 129 2.88 -3.98 -5.16
C ASN A 129 3.67 -2.67 -5.17
N SER A 130 3.06 -1.58 -4.72
CA SER A 130 3.74 -0.30 -4.59
C SER A 130 4.88 -0.38 -3.57
N MET A 131 4.66 -1.08 -2.44
CA MET A 131 5.68 -1.29 -1.42
C MET A 131 6.85 -2.14 -1.91
N ASP A 132 6.58 -3.18 -2.68
CA ASP A 132 7.64 -4.01 -3.27
C ASP A 132 8.50 -3.23 -4.26
N ILE A 133 7.90 -2.35 -5.05
CA ILE A 133 8.61 -1.48 -5.99
C ILE A 133 9.42 -0.42 -5.24
N LEU A 134 8.83 0.21 -4.23
CA LEU A 134 9.46 1.31 -3.50
C LEU A 134 10.56 0.84 -2.55
N PHE A 135 10.40 -0.33 -1.94
CA PHE A 135 11.26 -0.79 -0.86
C PHE A 135 11.74 -2.25 -1.04
N PRO A 136 12.25 -2.64 -2.20
CA PRO A 136 12.57 -4.06 -2.50
C PRO A 136 13.61 -4.64 -1.53
N SER A 137 14.44 -3.81 -0.92
CA SER A 137 15.51 -4.21 0.00
C SER A 137 15.50 -3.46 1.34
N ASN A 138 14.54 -2.54 1.56
CA ASN A 138 14.52 -1.68 2.73
C ASN A 138 13.31 -1.96 3.63
N GLN A 139 13.43 -2.98 4.46
CA GLN A 139 12.38 -3.34 5.44
C GLN A 139 12.04 -2.20 6.42
N SER A 140 12.98 -1.30 6.75
CA SER A 140 12.74 -0.20 7.68
C SER A 140 11.71 0.80 7.14
N ASN A 141 11.79 1.14 5.87
CA ASN A 141 10.84 2.06 5.25
C ASN A 141 9.48 1.40 5.03
N LEU A 142 9.46 0.12 4.62
CA LEU A 142 8.22 -0.65 4.54
C LEU A 142 7.53 -0.71 5.91
N GLN A 143 8.30 -0.99 6.97
CA GLN A 143 7.77 -1.00 8.34
C GLN A 143 7.19 0.35 8.75
N LYS A 144 7.90 1.47 8.53
CA LYS A 144 7.39 2.82 8.83
C LYS A 144 6.08 3.11 8.10
N THR A 145 5.97 2.70 6.85
CA THR A 145 4.75 2.95 6.07
C THR A 145 3.60 2.09 6.54
N VAL A 146 3.83 0.83 6.91
CA VAL A 146 2.79 -0.02 7.53
C VAL A 146 2.37 0.57 8.89
N GLU A 147 3.31 1.04 9.70
CA GLU A 147 3.01 1.71 10.97
C GLU A 147 2.19 2.99 10.76
N LEU A 148 2.50 3.78 9.72
CA LEU A 148 1.75 4.98 9.36
C LEU A 148 0.28 4.66 8.99
N ILE A 149 0.04 3.57 8.27
CA ILE A 149 -1.31 3.10 7.94
C ILE A 149 -2.09 2.66 9.18
N LEU A 150 -1.39 2.11 10.18
CA LEU A 150 -1.99 1.71 11.44
C LEU A 150 -2.18 2.88 12.40
N ASP A 151 -1.55 4.02 12.15
CA ASP A 151 -1.76 5.24 12.93
C ASP A 151 -3.17 5.80 12.70
N ASP A 152 -3.88 6.17 13.78
CA ASP A 152 -5.27 6.63 13.70
C ASP A 152 -5.45 7.91 12.87
N GLN A 153 -4.36 8.66 12.67
CA GLN A 153 -4.33 9.87 11.85
C GLN A 153 -4.31 9.63 10.35
N PHE A 154 -3.97 8.40 9.90
CA PHE A 154 -3.71 8.08 8.50
C PHE A 154 -4.42 6.82 8.02
N ILE A 155 -5.57 6.50 8.56
CA ILE A 155 -6.33 5.34 8.05
C ILE A 155 -7.02 5.74 6.74
N PRO A 156 -6.55 5.28 5.59
CA PRO A 156 -7.35 5.36 4.38
C PRO A 156 -8.62 4.57 4.62
N LYS A 157 -9.79 5.20 4.44
CA LYS A 157 -11.09 4.51 4.50
C LYS A 157 -11.12 3.27 3.60
N THR A 158 -10.29 3.26 2.57
CA THR A 158 -10.09 2.19 1.60
C THR A 158 -9.54 0.88 2.17
N PHE A 159 -8.82 0.92 3.30
CA PHE A 159 -8.32 -0.30 3.95
C PHE A 159 -9.28 -0.83 5.03
N THR A 160 -10.38 -0.13 5.27
CA THR A 160 -11.42 -0.65 6.17
C THR A 160 -11.89 -2.01 5.66
N ASN A 161 -11.85 -3.02 6.53
CA ASN A 161 -12.13 -4.43 6.22
C ASN A 161 -11.05 -5.17 5.39
N GLN A 162 -9.89 -4.58 5.16
CA GLN A 162 -8.76 -5.21 4.48
C GLN A 162 -7.51 -5.33 5.38
N GLU A 163 -7.58 -4.89 6.63
CA GLU A 163 -6.46 -4.85 7.57
C GLU A 163 -5.83 -6.22 7.81
N TYR A 164 -6.62 -7.31 7.68
CA TYR A 164 -6.12 -8.69 7.78
C TYR A 164 -5.01 -9.00 6.77
N GLN A 165 -5.00 -8.34 5.62
CA GLN A 165 -3.97 -8.55 4.59
C GLN A 165 -2.61 -7.99 5.04
N ILE A 166 -2.57 -7.13 6.07
CA ILE A 166 -1.31 -6.71 6.70
C ILE A 166 -0.63 -7.91 7.37
N LEU A 167 -1.38 -8.90 7.85
CA LEU A 167 -0.80 -10.15 8.38
C LEU A 167 -0.03 -10.91 7.29
N GLU A 168 -0.54 -10.93 6.06
CA GLU A 168 0.12 -11.56 4.92
C GLU A 168 1.45 -10.86 4.60
N ILE A 169 1.46 -9.51 4.64
CA ILE A 169 2.67 -8.72 4.45
C ILE A 169 3.70 -9.01 5.56
N ILE A 170 3.23 -9.08 6.81
CA ILE A 170 4.09 -9.39 7.96
C ILE A 170 4.70 -10.79 7.79
N GLU A 171 3.92 -11.78 7.35
CA GLU A 171 4.40 -13.12 7.09
C GLU A 171 5.43 -13.14 5.94
N MET A 172 5.09 -12.56 4.79
CA MET A 172 5.95 -12.57 3.60
C MET A 172 7.25 -11.78 3.79
N LYS A 173 7.17 -10.62 4.43
CA LYS A 173 8.31 -9.68 4.56
C LYS A 173 9.00 -9.77 5.91
N SER A 174 8.53 -10.63 6.81
CA SER A 174 9.07 -10.78 8.16
C SER A 174 9.15 -9.46 8.95
N LEU A 175 8.14 -8.59 8.80
CA LEU A 175 8.09 -7.31 9.48
C LEU A 175 7.85 -7.48 10.98
N ILE A 176 8.41 -6.54 11.78
CA ILE A 176 8.19 -6.47 13.22
C ILE A 176 7.48 -5.17 13.53
N LEU A 177 6.19 -5.24 13.84
CA LEU A 177 5.45 -4.08 14.30
C LEU A 177 5.69 -3.81 15.78
N ARG A 178 5.57 -2.55 16.18
CA ARG A 178 5.53 -2.16 17.60
C ARG A 178 4.29 -2.76 18.28
N LYS A 179 4.38 -3.06 19.57
CA LYS A 179 3.25 -3.65 20.32
C LYS A 179 1.95 -2.83 20.24
N SER A 180 2.04 -1.49 20.23
CA SER A 180 0.89 -0.62 20.03
C SER A 180 0.20 -0.86 18.69
N HIS A 181 0.97 -0.96 17.61
CA HIS A 181 0.44 -1.22 16.26
C HIS A 181 -0.09 -2.64 16.10
N GLN A 182 0.54 -3.63 16.77
CA GLN A 182 0.02 -4.99 16.83
C GLN A 182 -1.38 -5.02 17.47
N LYS A 183 -1.53 -4.30 18.59
CA LYS A 183 -2.81 -4.14 19.28
C LYS A 183 -3.86 -3.50 18.38
N THR A 184 -3.51 -2.39 17.74
CA THR A 184 -4.41 -1.67 16.82
C THR A 184 -4.85 -2.59 15.68
N LEU A 185 -3.90 -3.29 15.04
CA LEU A 185 -4.20 -4.23 13.96
C LEU A 185 -5.10 -5.37 14.43
N GLY A 186 -4.78 -5.99 15.55
CA GLY A 186 -5.58 -7.08 16.12
C GLY A 186 -7.01 -6.67 16.42
N ASN A 187 -7.18 -5.52 17.08
CA ASN A 187 -8.50 -4.98 17.39
C ASN A 187 -9.31 -4.69 16.11
N ARG A 188 -8.70 -4.10 15.09
CA ARG A 188 -9.37 -3.81 13.81
C ARG A 188 -9.79 -5.08 13.08
N ILE A 189 -8.91 -6.07 12.96
CA ILE A 189 -9.25 -7.33 12.28
C ILE A 189 -10.41 -8.00 12.98
N ILE A 190 -10.37 -8.14 14.32
CA ILE A 190 -11.43 -8.79 15.08
C ILE A 190 -12.72 -7.99 15.07
N HIS A 191 -12.64 -6.67 15.03
CA HIS A 191 -13.83 -5.82 14.95
C HIS A 191 -14.48 -5.85 13.57
N ASN A 192 -13.69 -5.77 12.50
CA ASN A 192 -14.19 -5.57 11.15
C ASN A 192 -14.34 -6.87 10.35
N THR A 193 -13.40 -7.82 10.53
CA THR A 193 -13.29 -9.04 9.73
C THR A 193 -12.78 -10.21 10.54
N PRO A 194 -13.47 -10.60 11.65
CA PRO A 194 -13.00 -11.65 12.54
C PRO A 194 -12.77 -12.98 11.83
N GLU A 195 -13.57 -13.30 10.82
CA GLU A 195 -13.43 -14.53 10.03
C GLU A 195 -12.09 -14.63 9.28
N LYS A 196 -11.42 -13.51 9.03
CA LYS A 196 -10.13 -13.47 8.30
C LYS A 196 -8.94 -13.86 9.17
N ILE A 197 -9.06 -13.77 10.49
CA ILE A 197 -8.00 -14.25 11.40
C ILE A 197 -8.09 -15.77 11.64
N TYR A 198 -9.24 -16.39 11.41
CA TYR A 198 -9.45 -17.81 11.68
C TYR A 198 -8.49 -18.74 10.93
N PRO A 199 -8.16 -18.53 9.65
CA PRO A 199 -7.17 -19.35 8.97
C PRO A 199 -5.80 -19.32 9.67
N TYR A 200 -5.38 -18.18 10.19
CA TYR A 200 -4.12 -18.05 10.95
C TYR A 200 -4.21 -18.78 12.29
N LEU A 201 -5.32 -18.65 13.00
CA LEU A 201 -5.52 -19.37 14.27
C LEU A 201 -5.59 -20.88 14.07
N LYS A 202 -6.19 -21.37 12.99
CA LYS A 202 -6.19 -22.80 12.64
C LYS A 202 -4.78 -23.30 12.36
N ARG A 203 -3.99 -22.57 11.55
CA ARG A 203 -2.59 -22.91 11.28
C ARG A 203 -1.73 -22.84 12.55
N TYR A 204 -2.03 -21.91 13.47
CA TYR A 204 -1.38 -21.82 14.78
C TYR A 204 -1.66 -23.07 15.64
N ILE A 205 -2.93 -23.51 15.72
CA ILE A 205 -3.33 -24.72 16.46
C ILE A 205 -2.67 -25.96 15.85
N ALA A 206 -2.58 -26.04 14.53
CA ALA A 206 -1.95 -27.15 13.81
C ALA A 206 -0.41 -27.14 13.89
N GLY A 207 0.21 -26.07 14.43
CA GLY A 207 1.67 -25.94 14.47
C GLY A 207 2.31 -25.67 13.11
N GLU A 208 1.55 -25.15 12.15
CA GLU A 208 1.98 -24.92 10.76
C GLU A 208 2.58 -23.53 10.52
N LEU A 209 2.54 -22.67 11.54
CA LEU A 209 3.06 -21.31 11.41
C LEU A 209 4.52 -21.22 11.84
N PRO A 210 5.32 -20.36 11.21
CA PRO A 210 6.66 -20.03 11.70
C PRO A 210 6.61 -19.50 13.15
N PRO A 211 7.58 -19.83 14.01
CA PRO A 211 7.60 -19.41 15.42
C PRO A 211 7.36 -17.90 15.60
N ARG A 212 7.97 -17.09 14.75
CA ARG A 212 7.84 -15.63 14.79
C ARG A 212 6.40 -15.14 14.56
N ILE A 213 5.66 -15.81 13.66
CA ILE A 213 4.26 -15.48 13.43
C ILE A 213 3.40 -15.95 14.59
N CYS A 214 3.76 -17.08 15.22
CA CYS A 214 3.13 -17.52 16.46
C CYS A 214 3.27 -16.48 17.57
N ASP A 215 4.49 -15.98 17.83
CA ASP A 215 4.75 -14.94 18.84
C ASP A 215 3.93 -13.68 18.54
N TYR A 216 3.88 -13.28 17.26
CA TYR A 216 3.09 -12.12 16.82
C TYR A 216 1.59 -12.31 17.07
N LEU A 217 1.03 -13.48 16.72
CA LEU A 217 -0.39 -13.79 16.95
C LEU A 217 -0.70 -13.85 18.45
N GLU A 218 0.19 -14.38 19.27
CA GLU A 218 0.03 -14.42 20.73
C GLU A 218 -0.02 -13.01 21.32
N ASP A 219 0.94 -12.16 20.97
CA ASP A 219 0.97 -10.75 21.40
C ASP A 219 -0.29 -9.99 20.93
N MET A 220 -0.73 -10.25 19.70
CA MET A 220 -1.96 -9.67 19.17
C MET A 220 -3.20 -10.13 19.96
N ILE A 221 -3.34 -11.44 20.21
CA ILE A 221 -4.47 -12.00 20.96
C ILE A 221 -4.51 -11.46 22.39
N GLN A 222 -3.34 -11.38 23.07
CA GLN A 222 -3.25 -10.83 24.44
C GLN A 222 -3.67 -9.36 24.52
N SER A 223 -3.57 -8.63 23.43
CA SER A 223 -3.89 -7.21 23.37
C SER A 223 -5.34 -6.92 22.91
N ILE A 224 -6.13 -7.93 22.55
CA ILE A 224 -7.53 -7.76 22.14
C ILE A 224 -8.38 -7.35 23.34
N SER A 225 -9.14 -6.27 23.19
CA SER A 225 -10.10 -5.85 24.20
C SER A 225 -11.40 -6.66 24.10
N PRO A 226 -12.00 -7.10 25.22
CA PRO A 226 -13.30 -7.78 25.23
C PRO A 226 -14.41 -7.00 24.52
N ASN A 227 -14.35 -5.67 24.56
CA ASN A 227 -15.36 -4.79 23.95
C ASN A 227 -15.30 -4.76 22.42
N VAL A 228 -14.25 -5.30 21.82
CA VAL A 228 -14.06 -5.32 20.36
C VAL A 228 -14.69 -6.57 19.73
N LEU A 229 -14.87 -7.64 20.50
CA LEU A 229 -15.53 -8.86 20.02
C LEU A 229 -17.04 -8.60 19.91
N ARG A 230 -17.53 -8.42 18.69
CA ARG A 230 -18.97 -8.18 18.43
C ARG A 230 -19.77 -9.44 18.21
N GLU A 231 -19.24 -10.40 17.48
CA GLU A 231 -19.93 -11.64 17.12
C GLU A 231 -18.99 -12.83 17.19
N VAL A 232 -19.12 -13.59 18.24
CA VAL A 232 -18.39 -14.85 18.43
C VAL A 232 -19.22 -16.05 17.93
N SER A 233 -20.50 -15.80 17.57
CA SER A 233 -21.48 -16.85 17.23
C SER A 233 -21.05 -17.79 16.10
N ASN A 234 -20.12 -17.36 15.23
CA ASN A 234 -19.61 -18.15 14.11
C ASN A 234 -18.18 -18.66 14.32
N MET A 235 -17.58 -18.45 15.49
CA MET A 235 -16.24 -18.95 15.78
C MET A 235 -16.25 -20.45 16.05
N ASP A 236 -15.29 -21.16 15.45
CA ASP A 236 -14.99 -22.53 15.82
C ASP A 236 -14.63 -22.61 17.33
N ARG A 237 -15.17 -23.62 18.01
CA ARG A 237 -14.93 -23.89 19.44
C ARG A 237 -13.44 -23.87 19.82
N ASN A 238 -12.62 -24.50 19.00
CA ASN A 238 -11.17 -24.56 19.23
C ASN A 238 -10.51 -23.19 19.16
N ILE A 239 -11.02 -22.31 18.30
CA ILE A 239 -10.55 -20.93 18.18
C ILE A 239 -10.89 -20.15 19.44
N CYS A 240 -12.14 -20.28 19.94
CA CYS A 240 -12.54 -19.64 21.20
C CYS A 240 -11.64 -20.07 22.37
N PHE A 241 -11.32 -21.37 22.48
CA PHE A 241 -10.41 -21.87 23.51
C PHE A 241 -9.02 -21.27 23.41
N VAL A 242 -8.47 -21.16 22.20
CA VAL A 242 -7.14 -20.56 22.00
C VAL A 242 -7.16 -19.09 22.40
N LEU A 243 -8.18 -18.34 22.00
CA LEU A 243 -8.32 -16.93 22.35
C LEU A 243 -8.39 -16.77 23.89
N ILE A 244 -9.28 -17.51 24.56
CA ILE A 244 -9.44 -17.45 26.01
C ILE A 244 -8.18 -17.88 26.74
N ARG A 245 -7.52 -18.96 26.30
CA ARG A 245 -6.27 -19.44 26.92
C ARG A 245 -5.15 -18.42 26.87
N LYS A 246 -5.07 -17.64 25.75
CA LYS A 246 -4.03 -16.62 25.56
C LYS A 246 -4.42 -15.26 26.15
N ASN A 247 -5.70 -14.98 26.22
CA ASN A 247 -6.24 -13.74 26.80
C ASN A 247 -7.47 -14.03 27.69
N PRO A 248 -7.26 -14.35 28.97
CA PRO A 248 -8.37 -14.65 29.90
C PRO A 248 -9.38 -13.50 30.08
N GLU A 249 -8.99 -12.25 29.82
CA GLU A 249 -9.90 -11.10 29.90
C GLU A 249 -11.07 -11.22 28.91
N LEU A 250 -10.89 -12.00 27.84
CA LEU A 250 -11.96 -12.26 26.88
C LEU A 250 -13.15 -13.02 27.49
N LEU A 251 -12.98 -13.64 28.65
CA LEU A 251 -14.11 -14.21 29.43
C LEU A 251 -15.10 -13.14 29.89
N LEU A 252 -14.71 -11.86 29.89
CA LEU A 252 -15.63 -10.76 30.20
C LEU A 252 -16.55 -10.42 29.02
N CYS A 253 -16.31 -10.99 27.83
CA CYS A 253 -17.17 -10.82 26.67
C CYS A 253 -18.45 -11.68 26.79
N PRO A 254 -19.66 -11.09 26.79
CA PRO A 254 -20.91 -11.84 26.94
C PRO A 254 -21.13 -12.89 25.85
N ASP A 255 -20.62 -12.63 24.62
CA ASP A 255 -20.81 -13.53 23.48
C ASP A 255 -19.96 -14.80 23.60
N ILE A 256 -18.81 -14.73 24.25
CA ILE A 256 -18.00 -15.91 24.58
C ILE A 256 -18.77 -16.83 25.56
N TRP A 257 -19.44 -16.25 26.55
CA TRP A 257 -20.24 -17.02 27.50
C TRP A 257 -21.44 -17.70 26.86
N ARG A 258 -22.08 -17.12 25.86
CA ARG A 258 -23.19 -17.75 25.14
C ARG A 258 -22.76 -19.02 24.43
N GLN A 259 -21.57 -19.02 23.85
CA GLN A 259 -21.00 -20.21 23.20
C GLN A 259 -20.52 -21.25 24.21
N THR A 260 -19.99 -20.83 25.37
CA THR A 260 -19.52 -21.76 26.40
C THR A 260 -20.67 -22.44 27.16
N LYS A 261 -21.91 -21.92 27.12
CA LYS A 261 -23.07 -22.61 27.71
C LYS A 261 -23.38 -23.94 27.03
N ASP A 262 -23.10 -24.06 25.74
CA ASP A 262 -23.24 -25.33 25.03
C ASP A 262 -22.19 -26.37 25.46
N PHE A 263 -21.11 -25.94 26.16
CA PHE A 263 -20.07 -26.82 26.72
C PHE A 263 -20.46 -27.52 28.05
N GLN A 264 -21.49 -27.05 28.73
CA GLN A 264 -21.91 -27.63 30.01
C GLN A 264 -22.95 -28.75 29.83
N GLN A 265 -23.34 -29.07 28.58
CA GLN A 265 -24.36 -30.09 28.30
C GLN A 265 -23.78 -31.40 27.73
N GLU A 266 -22.47 -31.51 27.60
CA GLU A 266 -21.73 -32.75 27.38
C GLU A 266 -20.84 -33.10 28.57
#